data_d44d7fcf2dc3b26ec29bf817cf951141
#
_entry.id   d44d7fcf2dc3b26ec29bf817cf951141
#
_cell.length_a   1.000
_cell.length_b   1.000
_cell.length_c   1.000
_cell.angle_alpha   90.00
_cell.angle_beta   90.00
_cell.angle_gamma   90.00
#
_symmetry.space_group_name_H-M   'P 1'
#
loop_
_entity.id
_entity.type
_entity.pdbx_description
1 polymer ?
#
loop_
_entity_poly.entity_id
_entity_poly.type
_entity_poly.pdbx_seq_one_letter_code
_entity_poly.pdbx_strand_id
1 'polypeptide(L)'
;MTHKYAPLLLILGITSATAASTTYNVDPDHTHPSFEVDHFGGVSIWRGTFKKTSGIVQIDTAAKTGTVDVVIDTATIDFAHDKLNEHVSSPEMLDVAKYPTAEYKGKFVEFVDASPKTISGDLTLHGVTKPVTLTINSFKCFQNPMLKKQVCGADASGTFNRADFGVNYGQQYGFKQDVLLRIQVEGIKVTAASP
;
A
#
# COMPACT_ATOMS: atom_id res chain seq x y z
N MET A 1 66.22 13.04 36.49
CA MET A 1 64.85 13.50 36.36
C MET A 1 64.31 12.96 35.03
N THR A 2 63.58 11.87 35.08
CA THR A 2 63.04 11.20 33.88
C THR A 2 61.51 11.49 33.78
N HIS A 3 61.10 12.33 32.80
CA HIS A 3 59.68 12.64 32.52
C HIS A 3 59.08 11.52 31.71
N LYS A 4 58.09 10.83 32.28
CA LYS A 4 57.29 9.84 31.59
C LYS A 4 56.07 10.55 30.96
N TYR A 5 56.05 10.64 29.63
CA TYR A 5 54.88 11.09 28.89
C TYR A 5 53.95 9.88 28.69
N ALA A 6 52.73 9.94 29.24
CA ALA A 6 51.70 8.98 28.96
C ALA A 6 50.91 9.41 27.68
N PRO A 7 50.69 8.54 26.72
CA PRO A 7 49.88 8.90 25.54
C PRO A 7 48.41 8.97 25.93
N LEU A 8 47.78 10.11 25.64
CA LEU A 8 46.33 10.33 25.76
C LEU A 8 45.65 9.68 24.56
N LEU A 9 44.99 8.56 24.77
CA LEU A 9 44.20 7.89 23.73
C LEU A 9 42.87 8.64 23.54
N LEU A 10 42.76 9.36 22.42
CA LEU A 10 41.51 10.02 22.03
C LEU A 10 40.57 8.98 21.40
N ILE A 11 39.58 8.51 22.13
CA ILE A 11 38.52 7.63 21.60
C ILE A 11 37.53 8.50 20.85
N LEU A 12 37.61 8.52 19.52
CA LEU A 12 36.56 9.07 18.68
C LEU A 12 35.31 8.16 18.75
N GLY A 13 34.33 8.58 19.51
CA GLY A 13 33.00 7.93 19.50
C GLY A 13 32.32 8.15 18.15
N ILE A 14 32.17 7.10 17.36
CA ILE A 14 31.38 7.12 16.15
C ILE A 14 29.90 7.09 16.59
N THR A 15 29.24 8.23 16.62
CA THR A 15 27.77 8.30 16.74
C THR A 15 27.17 7.89 15.41
N SER A 16 26.71 6.64 15.32
CA SER A 16 25.88 6.21 14.21
C SER A 16 24.57 6.98 14.28
N ALA A 17 24.40 7.96 13.41
CA ALA A 17 23.10 8.58 13.18
C ALA A 17 22.18 7.51 12.56
N THR A 18 21.30 6.93 13.35
CA THR A 18 20.19 6.12 12.82
C THR A 18 19.29 7.06 12.03
N ALA A 19 19.26 6.92 10.71
CA ALA A 19 18.29 7.60 9.90
C ALA A 19 16.89 7.17 10.39
N ALA A 20 16.08 8.15 10.82
CA ALA A 20 14.75 7.87 11.32
C ALA A 20 13.80 7.60 10.12
N SER A 21 12.97 6.56 10.22
CA SER A 21 11.96 6.30 9.22
C SER A 21 11.04 7.53 9.07
N THR A 22 10.68 7.84 7.83
CA THR A 22 9.75 8.93 7.53
C THR A 22 8.33 8.37 7.45
N THR A 23 7.41 9.03 8.13
CA THR A 23 5.99 8.67 8.14
C THR A 23 5.22 9.53 7.15
N TYR A 24 4.37 8.88 6.36
CA TYR A 24 3.45 9.51 5.42
C TYR A 24 2.02 9.05 5.73
N ASN A 25 1.08 10.00 5.81
CA ASN A 25 -0.33 9.68 5.77
C ASN A 25 -0.75 9.52 4.31
N VAL A 26 -1.48 8.46 4.01
CA VAL A 26 -2.10 8.28 2.69
C VAL A 26 -3.00 9.47 2.39
N ASP A 27 -2.83 10.06 1.22
CA ASP A 27 -3.67 11.16 0.72
C ASP A 27 -4.94 10.57 0.09
N PRO A 28 -6.12 10.73 0.71
CA PRO A 28 -7.35 10.12 0.21
C PRO A 28 -7.83 10.70 -1.12
N ASP A 29 -7.44 11.94 -1.44
CA ASP A 29 -7.85 12.61 -2.67
C ASP A 29 -7.05 12.13 -3.89
N HIS A 30 -5.86 11.56 -3.66
CA HIS A 30 -4.96 11.08 -4.71
C HIS A 30 -4.66 9.57 -4.60
N THR A 31 -5.42 8.83 -3.77
CA THR A 31 -5.22 7.39 -3.59
C THR A 31 -6.51 6.63 -3.84
N HIS A 32 -6.59 6.03 -5.02
CA HIS A 32 -7.76 5.26 -5.45
C HIS A 32 -7.30 3.88 -5.94
N PRO A 33 -7.23 2.86 -5.05
CA PRO A 33 -6.88 1.51 -5.45
C PRO A 33 -7.85 1.00 -6.51
N SER A 34 -7.30 0.69 -7.69
CA SER A 34 -8.06 0.21 -8.84
C SER A 34 -7.71 -1.24 -9.13
N PHE A 35 -8.58 -1.92 -9.85
CA PHE A 35 -8.41 -3.32 -10.18
C PHE A 35 -9.12 -3.69 -11.48
N GLU A 36 -8.68 -4.79 -12.06
CA GLU A 36 -9.24 -5.39 -13.26
C GLU A 36 -9.74 -6.81 -12.95
N VAL A 37 -10.93 -7.15 -13.42
CA VAL A 37 -11.55 -8.46 -13.26
C VAL A 37 -12.10 -8.97 -14.58
N ASP A 38 -12.09 -10.28 -14.73
CA ASP A 38 -12.63 -10.98 -15.90
C ASP A 38 -14.16 -10.93 -15.92
N HIS A 39 -14.71 -10.88 -17.14
CA HIS A 39 -16.12 -11.04 -17.40
C HIS A 39 -16.33 -12.13 -18.43
N PHE A 40 -17.05 -13.20 -18.04
CA PHE A 40 -17.39 -14.38 -18.84
C PHE A 40 -16.19 -15.02 -19.57
N GLY A 41 -15.10 -15.32 -18.83
CA GLY A 41 -13.98 -16.07 -19.36
C GLY A 41 -13.19 -15.33 -20.44
N GLY A 42 -13.13 -13.99 -20.38
CA GLY A 42 -12.36 -13.16 -21.29
C GLY A 42 -13.16 -12.42 -22.36
N VAL A 43 -14.49 -12.38 -22.25
CA VAL A 43 -15.34 -11.56 -23.15
C VAL A 43 -14.99 -10.08 -23.01
N SER A 44 -14.77 -9.63 -21.77
CA SER A 44 -14.30 -8.28 -21.49
C SER A 44 -13.56 -8.22 -20.14
N ILE A 45 -12.88 -7.10 -19.91
CA ILE A 45 -12.25 -6.77 -18.63
C ILE A 45 -13.02 -5.61 -18.01
N TRP A 46 -13.57 -5.84 -16.84
CA TRP A 46 -14.18 -4.78 -16.04
C TRP A 46 -13.14 -4.15 -15.14
N ARG A 47 -13.22 -2.83 -14.99
CA ARG A 47 -12.34 -2.04 -14.15
C ARG A 47 -13.13 -1.39 -13.06
N GLY A 48 -12.69 -1.59 -11.83
CA GLY A 48 -13.28 -0.96 -10.66
C GLY A 48 -12.24 -0.21 -9.84
N THR A 49 -12.69 0.67 -8.97
CA THR A 49 -11.87 1.41 -8.03
C THR A 49 -12.59 1.54 -6.69
N PHE A 50 -11.83 1.80 -5.63
CA PHE A 50 -12.37 2.25 -4.34
C PHE A 50 -12.06 3.73 -4.16
N LYS A 51 -13.09 4.53 -3.82
CA LYS A 51 -12.97 5.99 -3.74
C LYS A 51 -12.49 6.50 -2.39
N LYS A 52 -12.44 5.65 -1.37
CA LYS A 52 -12.05 6.05 -0.02
C LYS A 52 -11.03 5.09 0.56
N THR A 53 -9.85 5.62 0.78
CA THR A 53 -8.68 4.90 1.30
C THR A 53 -8.01 5.76 2.35
N SER A 54 -7.49 5.15 3.39
CA SER A 54 -6.70 5.80 4.44
C SER A 54 -5.56 4.89 4.86
N GLY A 55 -4.58 5.43 5.56
CA GLY A 55 -3.50 4.61 6.08
C GLY A 55 -2.21 5.38 6.33
N ILE A 56 -1.20 4.62 6.70
CA ILE A 56 0.12 5.12 7.03
C ILE A 56 1.17 4.29 6.29
N VAL A 57 2.14 5.00 5.70
CA VAL A 57 3.36 4.39 5.16
C VAL A 57 4.54 4.94 5.94
N GLN A 58 5.36 4.04 6.44
CA GLN A 58 6.65 4.39 7.06
C GLN A 58 7.75 3.86 6.16
N ILE A 59 8.72 4.69 5.80
CA ILE A 59 9.82 4.28 4.94
C ILE A 59 11.13 4.93 5.36
N ASP A 60 12.17 4.13 5.40
CA ASP A 60 13.56 4.53 5.50
C ASP A 60 14.31 4.04 4.25
N THR A 61 14.52 4.92 3.30
CA THR A 61 15.17 4.59 2.03
C THR A 61 16.67 4.33 2.19
N ALA A 62 17.29 4.87 3.24
CA ALA A 62 18.70 4.63 3.53
C ALA A 62 18.91 3.26 4.19
N ALA A 63 18.06 2.91 5.17
CA ALA A 63 18.07 1.59 5.80
C ALA A 63 17.39 0.51 4.93
N LYS A 64 16.73 0.90 3.83
CA LYS A 64 15.98 0.01 2.92
C LYS A 64 14.92 -0.80 3.67
N THR A 65 14.16 -0.14 4.52
CA THR A 65 13.09 -0.73 5.33
C THR A 65 11.84 0.13 5.30
N GLY A 66 10.70 -0.46 5.67
CA GLY A 66 9.47 0.29 5.85
C GLY A 66 8.25 -0.62 5.96
N THR A 67 7.12 0.00 6.29
CA THR A 67 5.83 -0.66 6.47
C THR A 67 4.72 0.10 5.78
N VAL A 68 3.69 -0.63 5.41
CA VAL A 68 2.45 -0.12 4.85
C VAL A 68 1.30 -0.64 5.70
N ASP A 69 0.40 0.23 6.12
CA ASP A 69 -0.85 -0.11 6.80
C ASP A 69 -1.97 0.73 6.19
N VAL A 70 -2.82 0.10 5.38
CA VAL A 70 -3.84 0.76 4.56
C VAL A 70 -5.19 0.12 4.81
N VAL A 71 -6.21 0.97 4.94
CA VAL A 71 -7.62 0.60 5.10
C VAL A 71 -8.41 1.20 3.94
N ILE A 72 -9.23 0.35 3.31
CA ILE A 72 -10.07 0.67 2.17
C ILE A 72 -11.53 0.50 2.59
N ASP A 73 -12.35 1.53 2.40
CA ASP A 73 -13.80 1.47 2.62
C ASP A 73 -14.45 0.71 1.45
N THR A 74 -14.90 -0.52 1.70
CA THR A 74 -15.44 -1.41 0.66
C THR A 74 -16.75 -0.92 0.07
N ALA A 75 -17.53 -0.13 0.81
CA ALA A 75 -18.78 0.46 0.32
C ALA A 75 -18.57 1.54 -0.76
N THR A 76 -17.31 1.99 -0.94
CA THR A 76 -16.96 2.99 -1.95
C THR A 76 -16.53 2.43 -3.30
N ILE A 77 -16.78 1.13 -3.52
CA ILE A 77 -16.49 0.47 -4.79
C ILE A 77 -17.26 1.12 -5.94
N ASP A 78 -16.56 1.33 -7.06
CA ASP A 78 -17.13 2.00 -8.23
C ASP A 78 -16.61 1.41 -9.54
N PHE A 79 -17.53 0.91 -10.35
CA PHE A 79 -17.30 0.43 -11.72
C PHE A 79 -17.82 1.41 -12.76
N ALA A 80 -18.21 2.63 -12.36
CA ALA A 80 -18.96 3.57 -13.19
C ALA A 80 -20.28 2.96 -13.72
N HIS A 81 -20.90 2.03 -12.95
CA HIS A 81 -22.11 1.33 -13.31
C HIS A 81 -22.92 0.97 -12.05
N ASP A 82 -23.98 1.73 -11.75
CA ASP A 82 -24.70 1.68 -10.48
C ASP A 82 -25.21 0.28 -10.10
N LYS A 83 -25.85 -0.42 -11.05
CA LYS A 83 -26.35 -1.79 -10.80
C LYS A 83 -25.24 -2.79 -10.50
N LEU A 84 -24.05 -2.61 -11.11
CA LEU A 84 -22.91 -3.46 -10.81
C LEU A 84 -22.33 -3.12 -9.45
N ASN A 85 -22.26 -1.83 -9.10
CA ASN A 85 -21.81 -1.38 -7.78
C ASN A 85 -22.72 -1.96 -6.68
N GLU A 86 -24.05 -1.91 -6.88
CA GLU A 86 -25.02 -2.52 -5.97
C GLU A 86 -24.82 -4.02 -5.84
N HIS A 87 -24.69 -4.75 -6.97
CA HIS A 87 -24.50 -6.19 -6.96
C HIS A 87 -23.18 -6.59 -6.27
N VAL A 88 -22.06 -5.92 -6.61
CA VAL A 88 -20.76 -6.23 -6.00
C VAL A 88 -20.73 -5.91 -4.50
N SER A 89 -21.50 -4.93 -4.05
CA SER A 89 -21.65 -4.58 -2.63
C SER A 89 -22.52 -5.55 -1.83
N SER A 90 -23.32 -6.37 -2.53
CA SER A 90 -24.32 -7.26 -1.91
C SER A 90 -23.69 -8.44 -1.14
N PRO A 91 -24.49 -9.15 -0.31
CA PRO A 91 -24.04 -10.35 0.40
C PRO A 91 -23.55 -11.50 -0.48
N GLU A 92 -23.90 -11.49 -1.78
CA GLU A 92 -23.43 -12.50 -2.74
C GLU A 92 -21.98 -12.27 -3.20
N MET A 93 -21.43 -11.06 -2.95
CA MET A 93 -20.09 -10.66 -3.39
C MET A 93 -19.25 -10.17 -2.21
N LEU A 94 -19.11 -8.86 -2.02
CA LEU A 94 -18.27 -8.28 -0.98
C LEU A 94 -18.94 -8.19 0.39
N ASP A 95 -20.27 -8.25 0.45
CA ASP A 95 -21.05 -8.12 1.69
C ASP A 95 -20.57 -6.93 2.54
N VAL A 96 -20.58 -5.74 1.92
CA VAL A 96 -20.00 -4.53 2.52
C VAL A 96 -20.65 -4.14 3.85
N ALA A 97 -21.89 -4.58 4.09
CA ALA A 97 -22.58 -4.37 5.37
C ALA A 97 -21.92 -5.15 6.50
N LYS A 98 -21.42 -6.35 6.22
CA LYS A 98 -20.74 -7.22 7.18
C LYS A 98 -19.22 -6.99 7.19
N TYR A 99 -18.65 -6.67 6.05
CA TYR A 99 -17.21 -6.46 5.86
C TYR A 99 -16.96 -5.06 5.28
N PRO A 100 -17.13 -4.00 6.10
CA PRO A 100 -17.10 -2.61 5.63
C PRO A 100 -15.70 -2.16 5.19
N THR A 101 -14.65 -2.91 5.54
CA THR A 101 -13.27 -2.57 5.19
C THR A 101 -12.53 -3.74 4.56
N ALA A 102 -11.61 -3.42 3.66
CA ALA A 102 -10.48 -4.26 3.32
C ALA A 102 -9.21 -3.62 3.88
N GLU A 103 -8.25 -4.43 4.33
CA GLU A 103 -7.00 -3.97 4.94
C GLU A 103 -5.80 -4.60 4.26
N TYR A 104 -4.74 -3.81 4.08
CA TYR A 104 -3.46 -4.34 3.63
C TYR A 104 -2.34 -3.90 4.56
N LYS A 105 -1.63 -4.88 5.15
CA LYS A 105 -0.50 -4.66 6.04
C LYS A 105 0.74 -5.34 5.48
N GLY A 106 1.76 -4.55 5.16
CA GLY A 106 2.93 -5.08 4.48
C GLY A 106 4.24 -4.42 4.91
N LYS A 107 5.32 -5.04 4.44
CA LYS A 107 6.69 -4.55 4.60
C LYS A 107 7.35 -4.42 3.25
N PHE A 108 8.14 -3.38 3.07
CA PHE A 108 9.05 -3.27 1.93
C PHE A 108 10.17 -4.31 2.10
N VAL A 109 10.30 -5.21 1.13
CA VAL A 109 11.24 -6.33 1.19
C VAL A 109 12.36 -6.26 0.15
N GLU A 110 12.20 -5.39 -0.86
CA GLU A 110 13.18 -5.20 -1.91
C GLU A 110 13.31 -3.73 -2.27
N PHE A 111 14.56 -3.30 -2.49
CA PHE A 111 14.91 -1.96 -2.94
C PHE A 111 15.96 -2.06 -4.04
N VAL A 112 15.82 -1.23 -5.07
CA VAL A 112 16.87 -0.96 -6.06
C VAL A 112 17.38 0.45 -5.78
N ASP A 113 18.64 0.57 -5.42
CA ASP A 113 19.21 1.79 -4.85
C ASP A 113 18.40 2.26 -3.62
N ALA A 114 17.83 3.46 -3.66
CA ALA A 114 16.97 3.99 -2.60
C ALA A 114 15.47 3.86 -2.91
N SER A 115 15.10 3.20 -4.03
CA SER A 115 13.72 3.07 -4.47
C SER A 115 13.12 1.73 -4.06
N PRO A 116 12.00 1.69 -3.35
CA PRO A 116 11.31 0.45 -3.02
C PRO A 116 10.78 -0.23 -4.30
N LYS A 117 10.81 -1.56 -4.33
CA LYS A 117 10.37 -2.38 -5.49
C LYS A 117 9.31 -3.40 -5.15
N THR A 118 9.36 -3.97 -3.97
CA THR A 118 8.45 -5.03 -3.60
C THR A 118 7.94 -4.83 -2.17
N ILE A 119 6.64 -4.99 -2.00
CA ILE A 119 5.99 -5.08 -0.70
C ILE A 119 5.47 -6.50 -0.53
N SER A 120 5.84 -7.18 0.54
CA SER A 120 5.23 -8.43 0.99
C SER A 120 4.30 -8.12 2.15
N GLY A 121 3.04 -8.55 2.05
CA GLY A 121 2.04 -8.22 3.06
C GLY A 121 0.85 -9.14 3.01
N ASP A 122 -0.07 -8.90 3.94
CA ASP A 122 -1.32 -9.61 4.09
C ASP A 122 -2.49 -8.70 3.70
N LEU A 123 -3.33 -9.20 2.80
CA LEU A 123 -4.63 -8.61 2.47
C LEU A 123 -5.70 -9.28 3.32
N THR A 124 -6.48 -8.49 4.02
CA THR A 124 -7.75 -8.92 4.64
C THR A 124 -8.89 -8.41 3.78
N LEU A 125 -9.66 -9.31 3.20
CA LEU A 125 -10.81 -9.01 2.36
C LEU A 125 -11.93 -9.99 2.72
N HIS A 126 -13.18 -9.50 2.82
CA HIS A 126 -14.34 -10.33 3.14
C HIS A 126 -14.12 -11.20 4.40
N GLY A 127 -13.40 -10.67 5.40
CA GLY A 127 -13.08 -11.33 6.66
C GLY A 127 -12.00 -12.41 6.59
N VAL A 128 -11.38 -12.63 5.42
CA VAL A 128 -10.30 -13.61 5.24
C VAL A 128 -8.98 -12.89 5.01
N THR A 129 -7.91 -13.36 5.63
CA THR A 129 -6.55 -12.80 5.47
C THR A 129 -5.67 -13.76 4.70
N LYS A 130 -5.02 -13.27 3.64
CA LYS A 130 -4.08 -14.03 2.80
C LYS A 130 -2.90 -13.16 2.39
N PRO A 131 -1.72 -13.78 2.15
CA PRO A 131 -0.56 -13.05 1.66
C PRO A 131 -0.79 -12.57 0.22
N VAL A 132 -0.46 -11.29 -0.02
CA VAL A 132 -0.45 -10.67 -1.35
C VAL A 132 0.82 -9.85 -1.49
N THR A 133 1.57 -10.10 -2.56
CA THR A 133 2.77 -9.33 -2.90
C THR A 133 2.42 -8.23 -3.88
N LEU A 134 2.93 -7.03 -3.65
CA LEU A 134 2.81 -5.90 -4.56
C LEU A 134 4.17 -5.55 -5.16
N THR A 135 4.19 -5.34 -6.47
CA THR A 135 5.32 -4.80 -7.21
C THR A 135 5.15 -3.30 -7.38
N ILE A 136 6.14 -2.51 -6.99
CA ILE A 136 6.16 -1.07 -7.17
C ILE A 136 6.77 -0.77 -8.54
N ASN A 137 5.94 -0.34 -9.48
CA ASN A 137 6.31 -0.04 -10.85
C ASN A 137 7.06 1.30 -10.96
N SER A 138 6.61 2.29 -10.17
CA SER A 138 7.26 3.60 -10.04
C SER A 138 7.16 4.12 -8.61
N PHE A 139 8.17 4.90 -8.19
CA PHE A 139 8.21 5.59 -6.90
C PHE A 139 8.93 6.92 -7.05
N LYS A 140 8.32 7.99 -6.56
CA LYS A 140 8.91 9.33 -6.60
C LYS A 140 8.44 10.16 -5.42
N CYS A 141 9.38 10.92 -4.84
CA CYS A 141 9.07 11.94 -3.85
C CYS A 141 9.43 13.33 -4.40
N PHE A 142 8.66 14.34 -4.00
CA PHE A 142 8.93 15.74 -4.35
C PHE A 142 8.44 16.67 -3.24
N GLN A 143 8.94 17.90 -3.23
CA GLN A 143 8.45 18.94 -2.32
C GLN A 143 7.24 19.61 -2.98
N ASN A 144 6.05 19.34 -2.46
CA ASN A 144 4.82 19.92 -2.98
C ASN A 144 4.75 21.44 -2.64
N PRO A 145 4.72 22.33 -3.64
CA PRO A 145 4.78 23.78 -3.39
C PRO A 145 3.50 24.33 -2.77
N MET A 146 2.35 23.69 -2.99
CA MET A 146 1.07 24.10 -2.43
C MET A 146 0.93 23.67 -0.97
N LEU A 147 1.23 22.41 -0.67
CA LEU A 147 1.16 21.85 0.68
C LEU A 147 2.37 22.24 1.55
N LYS A 148 3.46 22.73 0.93
CA LYS A 148 4.76 22.99 1.58
C LYS A 148 5.29 21.79 2.37
N LYS A 149 4.95 20.59 1.91
CA LYS A 149 5.32 19.31 2.50
C LYS A 149 5.89 18.40 1.42
N GLN A 150 6.70 17.43 1.83
CA GLN A 150 7.10 16.36 0.95
C GLN A 150 5.91 15.44 0.70
N VAL A 151 5.70 15.09 -0.56
CA VAL A 151 4.74 14.08 -1.01
C VAL A 151 5.51 12.99 -1.73
N CYS A 152 5.21 11.75 -1.44
CA CYS A 152 5.72 10.60 -2.17
C CYS A 152 4.57 9.86 -2.82
N GLY A 153 4.74 9.52 -4.09
CA GLY A 153 3.77 8.74 -4.84
C GLY A 153 4.37 7.45 -5.39
N ALA A 154 3.53 6.46 -5.56
CA ALA A 154 3.87 5.20 -6.19
C ALA A 154 2.74 4.69 -7.10
N ASP A 155 3.13 3.99 -8.15
CA ASP A 155 2.27 3.09 -8.90
C ASP A 155 2.67 1.66 -8.55
N ALA A 156 1.71 0.82 -8.20
CA ALA A 156 1.95 -0.56 -7.81
C ALA A 156 0.95 -1.52 -8.46
N SER A 157 1.38 -2.76 -8.64
CA SER A 157 0.56 -3.82 -9.19
C SER A 157 0.71 -5.11 -8.38
N GLY A 158 -0.29 -5.97 -8.47
CA GLY A 158 -0.30 -7.29 -7.85
C GLY A 158 -1.44 -8.12 -8.40
N THR A 159 -1.50 -9.38 -8.01
CA THR A 159 -2.60 -10.27 -8.39
C THR A 159 -2.95 -11.15 -7.20
N PHE A 160 -4.25 -11.37 -7.01
CA PHE A 160 -4.75 -12.38 -6.07
C PHE A 160 -5.98 -13.06 -6.64
N ASN A 161 -6.31 -14.23 -6.11
CA ASN A 161 -7.53 -14.94 -6.47
C ASN A 161 -8.63 -14.60 -5.45
N ARG A 162 -9.74 -14.00 -5.92
CA ARG A 162 -10.84 -13.56 -5.02
C ARG A 162 -11.61 -14.72 -4.39
N ALA A 163 -11.58 -15.90 -5.01
CA ALA A 163 -12.22 -17.08 -4.43
C ALA A 163 -11.51 -17.55 -3.13
N ASP A 164 -10.20 -17.26 -2.98
CA ASP A 164 -9.46 -17.54 -1.74
C ASP A 164 -9.95 -16.73 -0.54
N PHE A 165 -10.69 -15.65 -0.81
CA PHE A 165 -11.33 -14.78 0.18
C PHE A 165 -12.84 -15.03 0.31
N GLY A 166 -13.35 -16.10 -0.33
CA GLY A 166 -14.78 -16.45 -0.31
C GLY A 166 -15.64 -15.64 -1.30
N VAL A 167 -15.06 -14.79 -2.14
CA VAL A 167 -15.75 -13.99 -3.15
C VAL A 167 -15.73 -14.77 -4.48
N ASN A 168 -16.55 -15.81 -4.59
CA ASN A 168 -16.50 -16.79 -5.69
C ASN A 168 -17.67 -16.72 -6.67
N TYR A 169 -18.53 -15.70 -6.56
CA TYR A 169 -19.66 -15.50 -7.47
C TYR A 169 -19.23 -15.52 -8.94
N GLY A 170 -20.03 -16.14 -9.79
CA GLY A 170 -19.78 -16.22 -11.23
C GLY A 170 -18.82 -17.34 -11.66
N GLN A 171 -18.19 -18.05 -10.74
CA GLN A 171 -17.29 -19.17 -11.08
C GLN A 171 -18.01 -20.23 -11.95
N GLN A 172 -19.27 -20.54 -11.62
CA GLN A 172 -20.10 -21.48 -12.38
C GLN A 172 -20.46 -20.99 -13.80
N TYR A 173 -20.28 -19.72 -14.08
CA TYR A 173 -20.51 -19.11 -15.40
C TYR A 173 -19.20 -18.87 -16.17
N GLY A 174 -18.08 -19.43 -15.69
CA GLY A 174 -16.79 -19.33 -16.34
C GLY A 174 -16.01 -18.03 -16.09
N PHE A 175 -16.44 -17.21 -15.11
CA PHE A 175 -15.65 -16.04 -14.72
C PHE A 175 -14.33 -16.48 -14.09
N LYS A 176 -13.22 -15.93 -14.55
CA LYS A 176 -11.93 -16.08 -13.87
C LYS A 176 -11.99 -15.37 -12.51
N GLN A 177 -11.31 -15.94 -11.55
CA GLN A 177 -11.34 -15.44 -10.18
C GLN A 177 -10.16 -14.54 -9.83
N ASP A 178 -9.22 -14.40 -10.74
CA ASP A 178 -8.06 -13.53 -10.54
C ASP A 178 -8.46 -12.06 -10.63
N VAL A 179 -7.95 -11.29 -9.69
CA VAL A 179 -8.06 -9.83 -9.61
C VAL A 179 -6.67 -9.23 -9.84
N LEU A 180 -6.54 -8.42 -10.86
CA LEU A 180 -5.31 -7.69 -11.13
C LEU A 180 -5.38 -6.30 -10.54
N LEU A 181 -4.52 -6.02 -9.56
CA LEU A 181 -4.44 -4.73 -8.90
C LEU A 181 -3.67 -3.70 -9.74
N ARG A 182 -4.21 -2.48 -9.80
CA ARG A 182 -3.62 -1.29 -10.43
C ARG A 182 -3.73 -0.15 -9.44
N ILE A 183 -2.71 0.03 -8.63
CA ILE A 183 -2.78 0.90 -7.46
C ILE A 183 -1.95 2.14 -7.72
N GLN A 184 -2.62 3.31 -7.70
CA GLN A 184 -1.95 4.59 -7.50
C GLN A 184 -2.10 5.01 -6.05
N VAL A 185 -1.04 5.53 -5.46
CA VAL A 185 -1.03 6.00 -4.08
C VAL A 185 -0.14 7.22 -3.94
N GLU A 186 -0.61 8.21 -3.21
CA GLU A 186 0.19 9.33 -2.73
C GLU A 186 0.15 9.39 -1.20
N GLY A 187 1.25 9.82 -0.62
CA GLY A 187 1.37 10.00 0.83
C GLY A 187 2.00 11.35 1.16
N ILE A 188 1.39 12.04 2.11
CA ILE A 188 1.85 13.35 2.60
C ILE A 188 2.68 13.14 3.85
N LYS A 189 3.92 13.65 3.85
CA LYS A 189 4.83 13.55 5.00
C LYS A 189 4.23 14.16 6.26
N VAL A 190 4.22 13.37 7.32
CA VAL A 190 3.86 13.84 8.66
C VAL A 190 5.03 14.67 9.20
N THR A 191 4.76 15.93 9.47
CA THR A 191 5.71 16.78 10.21
C THR A 191 5.54 16.51 11.69
N ALA A 192 6.64 16.23 12.40
CA ALA A 192 6.60 16.21 13.85
C ALA A 192 6.04 17.56 14.35
N ALA A 193 5.10 17.53 15.28
CA ALA A 193 4.70 18.76 15.96
C ALA A 193 5.95 19.35 16.57
N SER A 194 6.25 20.64 16.26
CA SER A 194 7.29 21.35 16.98
C SER A 194 6.93 21.38 18.46
N PRO A 195 7.89 21.09 19.37
CA PRO A 195 7.67 21.11 20.81
C PRO A 195 7.29 22.51 21.29
#